data_14bf904a84ba1b83c6cf35a81127d3b1
#
_entry.id   14bf904a84ba1b83c6cf35a81127d3b1
#
_cell.length_a   1.000
_cell.length_b   1.000
_cell.length_c   1.000
_cell.angle_alpha   90.00
_cell.angle_beta   90.00
_cell.angle_gamma   90.00
#
_symmetry.space_group_name_H-M   'P 1'
#
loop_
_entity.id
_entity.type
_entity.pdbx_description
1 polymer ?
#
loop_
_entity_poly.entity_id
_entity_poly.type
_entity_poly.pdbx_seq_one_letter_code
_entity_poly.pdbx_strand_id
1 'polypeptide(L)'
;MEKFFKLKERGTTVRTELMAGLTTFMAMAYILMVNAGMFADPFGDGTNVLGVSYGAIYIATAISAVVGTVLIGLLANLPLAQASGMGLNAYFVYTVCVGLQMTYANALVLVLFDGLLFVLLTVTGLRKVIFDAIPKEVKTAISAGIGLFIAFIGLQNAGIVVNDGATCVNLASFNVFSGSATWAGIFPMLLTILAVFAIGAMSKKEVKGAVLWGILGATVLYYAIGLITVPGFYAAAVAPNLTSDFFGAFKDFGSQAFLKVFTEGFDFSGYIAANGAGAFVVTLLTTMLAFCMVDMFDTLGTLYGACACGGLLTKEGEVPNMNRAMLADAVATCAGSACGTSTVTTFVESSAGVAEGGRTGLASMATAALFFIAMFLAPVAQLIPTYACAAALIYVGVLMMGNVRSIDWDDPAAAVVGFLTVAIMPLTYNISYGIAFGLISYIFVKLFTGKVKEVNVGTWVIGVLFALMFFLTH
;
A
#
# COMPACT_ATOMS: atom_id res chain seq x y z
N MET A 1 -2.91 1.05 -33.09
CA MET A 1 -2.01 1.43 -31.98
C MET A 1 -1.49 2.86 -32.17
N GLU A 2 -0.83 3.19 -33.30
CA GLU A 2 -0.24 4.49 -33.56
C GLU A 2 -1.22 5.67 -33.36
N LYS A 3 -2.42 5.61 -34.01
CA LYS A 3 -3.43 6.67 -33.91
C LYS A 3 -4.01 6.87 -32.52
N PHE A 4 -4.08 5.80 -31.71
CA PHE A 4 -4.68 5.85 -30.37
C PHE A 4 -3.69 6.36 -29.32
N PHE A 5 -2.47 5.78 -29.29
CA PHE A 5 -1.47 6.14 -28.31
C PHE A 5 -0.57 7.33 -28.69
N LYS A 6 -0.62 7.78 -29.97
CA LYS A 6 0.12 8.94 -30.49
C LYS A 6 1.65 8.78 -30.32
N LEU A 7 2.17 7.60 -30.64
CA LEU A 7 3.57 7.25 -30.40
C LEU A 7 4.56 8.24 -31.03
N LYS A 8 4.33 8.61 -32.32
CA LYS A 8 5.19 9.56 -33.04
C LYS A 8 5.14 10.97 -32.43
N GLU A 9 3.96 11.44 -32.02
CA GLU A 9 3.80 12.75 -31.36
C GLU A 9 4.56 12.80 -30.03
N ARG A 10 4.63 11.66 -29.32
CA ARG A 10 5.31 11.50 -28.04
C ARG A 10 6.79 11.10 -28.16
N GLY A 11 7.31 10.95 -29.40
CA GLY A 11 8.72 10.62 -29.68
C GLY A 11 9.16 9.24 -29.19
N THR A 12 8.25 8.24 -29.20
CA THR A 12 8.53 6.90 -28.74
C THR A 12 8.23 5.85 -29.81
N THR A 13 8.63 4.58 -29.58
CA THR A 13 8.41 3.44 -30.46
C THR A 13 7.70 2.33 -29.71
N VAL A 14 7.01 1.42 -30.43
CA VAL A 14 6.37 0.25 -29.83
C VAL A 14 7.37 -0.57 -28.99
N ARG A 15 8.60 -0.76 -29.48
CA ARG A 15 9.63 -1.51 -28.78
C ARG A 15 10.00 -0.82 -27.45
N THR A 16 10.18 0.49 -27.45
CA THR A 16 10.50 1.27 -26.23
C THR A 16 9.35 1.18 -25.22
N GLU A 17 8.11 1.29 -25.67
CA GLU A 17 6.93 1.20 -24.79
C GLU A 17 6.80 -0.21 -24.16
N LEU A 18 7.03 -1.28 -24.95
CA LEU A 18 7.00 -2.63 -24.42
C LEU A 18 8.12 -2.88 -23.39
N MET A 19 9.34 -2.36 -23.64
CA MET A 19 10.45 -2.46 -22.68
C MET A 19 10.17 -1.65 -21.41
N ALA A 20 9.60 -0.45 -21.55
CA ALA A 20 9.16 0.37 -20.43
C ALA A 20 8.10 -0.34 -19.59
N GLY A 21 7.10 -0.98 -20.23
CA GLY A 21 6.08 -1.76 -19.55
C GLY A 21 6.67 -2.98 -18.80
N LEU A 22 7.61 -3.68 -19.40
CA LEU A 22 8.34 -4.78 -18.74
C LEU A 22 9.11 -4.26 -17.51
N THR A 23 9.80 -3.12 -17.64
CA THR A 23 10.57 -2.52 -16.53
C THR A 23 9.64 -2.10 -15.40
N THR A 24 8.49 -1.49 -15.69
CA THR A 24 7.46 -1.16 -14.69
C THR A 24 6.94 -2.42 -14.01
N PHE A 25 6.58 -3.46 -14.76
CA PHE A 25 6.12 -4.72 -14.19
C PHE A 25 7.16 -5.33 -13.25
N MET A 26 8.42 -5.41 -13.65
CA MET A 26 9.48 -5.96 -12.80
C MET A 26 9.68 -5.15 -11.51
N ALA A 27 9.47 -3.84 -11.56
CA ALA A 27 9.55 -2.99 -10.38
C ALA A 27 8.38 -3.19 -9.42
N MET A 28 7.18 -3.54 -9.93
CA MET A 28 5.93 -3.62 -9.17
C MET A 28 5.48 -5.05 -8.86
N ALA A 29 5.98 -6.08 -9.53
CA ALA A 29 5.47 -7.46 -9.43
C ALA A 29 5.45 -7.99 -7.99
N TYR A 30 6.30 -7.46 -7.12
CA TYR A 30 6.34 -7.82 -5.70
C TYR A 30 5.02 -7.58 -4.97
N ILE A 31 4.18 -6.64 -5.44
CA ILE A 31 2.91 -6.32 -4.80
C ILE A 31 1.96 -7.51 -4.75
N LEU A 32 1.99 -8.37 -5.77
CA LEU A 32 1.15 -9.57 -5.83
C LEU A 32 1.40 -10.48 -4.63
N MET A 33 2.67 -10.65 -4.27
CA MET A 33 3.11 -11.52 -3.19
C MET A 33 2.95 -10.86 -1.82
N VAL A 34 3.37 -9.61 -1.71
CA VAL A 34 3.34 -8.87 -0.45
C VAL A 34 1.91 -8.59 -0.01
N ASN A 35 1.02 -8.19 -0.93
CA ASN A 35 -0.39 -7.96 -0.61
C ASN A 35 -1.08 -9.26 -0.20
N ALA A 36 -0.88 -10.34 -0.96
CA ALA A 36 -1.44 -11.65 -0.63
C ALA A 36 -0.97 -12.15 0.75
N GLY A 37 0.32 -11.99 1.07
CA GLY A 37 0.88 -12.33 2.39
C GLY A 37 0.26 -11.49 3.50
N MET A 38 0.16 -10.16 3.31
CA MET A 38 -0.39 -9.25 4.32
C MET A 38 -1.84 -9.57 4.69
N PHE A 39 -2.66 -10.00 3.74
CA PHE A 39 -4.06 -10.35 4.00
C PHE A 39 -4.22 -11.76 4.59
N ALA A 40 -3.44 -12.73 4.11
CA ALA A 40 -3.55 -14.12 4.53
C ALA A 40 -2.86 -14.40 5.87
N ASP A 41 -1.75 -13.73 6.14
CA ASP A 41 -0.93 -13.89 7.34
C ASP A 41 -0.39 -12.53 7.80
N PRO A 42 -1.26 -11.68 8.40
CA PRO A 42 -0.91 -10.30 8.76
C PRO A 42 0.28 -10.19 9.71
N PHE A 43 0.44 -11.17 10.61
CA PHE A 43 1.45 -11.12 11.68
C PHE A 43 2.67 -12.00 11.41
N GLY A 44 2.68 -12.77 10.31
CA GLY A 44 3.78 -13.65 9.95
C GLY A 44 3.90 -14.90 10.85
N ASP A 45 2.85 -15.22 11.60
CA ASP A 45 2.79 -16.33 12.55
C ASP A 45 1.93 -17.51 12.05
N GLY A 46 1.42 -17.41 10.82
CA GLY A 46 0.54 -18.39 10.20
C GLY A 46 -0.94 -18.23 10.58
N THR A 47 -1.30 -17.16 11.32
CA THR A 47 -2.68 -16.92 11.75
C THR A 47 -3.46 -16.16 10.68
N ASN A 48 -4.44 -16.82 10.07
CA ASN A 48 -5.32 -16.17 9.08
C ASN A 48 -6.49 -15.45 9.78
N VAL A 49 -6.26 -14.19 10.15
CA VAL A 49 -7.23 -13.36 10.88
C VAL A 49 -8.40 -12.93 10.00
N LEU A 50 -8.16 -12.68 8.71
CA LEU A 50 -9.17 -12.17 7.79
C LEU A 50 -10.05 -13.26 7.17
N GLY A 51 -9.69 -14.53 7.31
CA GLY A 51 -10.44 -15.65 6.74
C GLY A 51 -10.34 -15.80 5.22
N VAL A 52 -9.30 -15.22 4.60
CA VAL A 52 -9.08 -15.26 3.14
C VAL A 52 -7.75 -15.92 2.82
N SER A 53 -7.72 -16.77 1.78
CA SER A 53 -6.51 -17.48 1.39
C SER A 53 -5.53 -16.56 0.65
N TYR A 54 -4.24 -16.90 0.72
CA TYR A 54 -3.18 -16.24 -0.04
C TYR A 54 -3.49 -16.21 -1.55
N GLY A 55 -3.94 -17.37 -2.09
CA GLY A 55 -4.28 -17.49 -3.51
C GLY A 55 -5.44 -16.58 -3.92
N ALA A 56 -6.48 -16.47 -3.09
CA ALA A 56 -7.62 -15.60 -3.37
C ALA A 56 -7.19 -14.13 -3.52
N ILE A 57 -6.40 -13.63 -2.58
CA ILE A 57 -5.91 -12.23 -2.61
C ILE A 57 -4.87 -12.01 -3.71
N TYR A 58 -4.01 -12.99 -3.98
CA TYR A 58 -3.06 -12.91 -5.09
C TYR A 58 -3.79 -12.69 -6.43
N ILE A 59 -4.83 -13.49 -6.71
CA ILE A 59 -5.65 -13.34 -7.93
C ILE A 59 -6.43 -12.02 -7.91
N ALA A 60 -7.03 -11.64 -6.78
CA ALA A 60 -7.74 -10.35 -6.63
C ALA A 60 -6.82 -9.17 -6.94
N THR A 61 -5.59 -9.19 -6.40
CA THR A 61 -4.57 -8.16 -6.63
C THR A 61 -4.14 -8.12 -8.10
N ALA A 62 -3.92 -9.27 -8.73
CA ALA A 62 -3.52 -9.33 -10.12
C ALA A 62 -4.62 -8.80 -11.06
N ILE A 63 -5.89 -9.19 -10.85
CA ILE A 63 -7.02 -8.71 -11.65
C ILE A 63 -7.20 -7.20 -11.47
N SER A 64 -7.17 -6.71 -10.24
CA SER A 64 -7.32 -5.28 -9.95
C SER A 64 -6.18 -4.46 -10.56
N ALA A 65 -4.93 -4.97 -10.52
CA ALA A 65 -3.78 -4.34 -11.18
C ALA A 65 -3.95 -4.30 -12.70
N VAL A 66 -4.45 -5.37 -13.32
CA VAL A 66 -4.78 -5.39 -14.76
C VAL A 66 -5.81 -4.32 -15.07
N VAL A 67 -6.93 -4.30 -14.34
CA VAL A 67 -8.03 -3.35 -14.58
C VAL A 67 -7.55 -1.91 -14.41
N GLY A 68 -6.91 -1.58 -13.29
CA GLY A 68 -6.42 -0.24 -13.01
C GLY A 68 -5.38 0.24 -14.03
N THR A 69 -4.42 -0.63 -14.36
CA THR A 69 -3.36 -0.31 -15.34
C THR A 69 -3.91 -0.13 -16.76
N VAL A 70 -4.92 -0.92 -17.16
CA VAL A 70 -5.64 -0.74 -18.43
C VAL A 70 -6.39 0.60 -18.43
N LEU A 71 -7.10 0.91 -17.34
CA LEU A 71 -7.88 2.15 -17.24
C LEU A 71 -6.98 3.38 -17.36
N ILE A 72 -5.88 3.48 -16.63
CA ILE A 72 -4.99 4.64 -16.72
C ILE A 72 -4.32 4.75 -18.10
N GLY A 73 -3.95 3.60 -18.69
CA GLY A 73 -3.38 3.57 -20.04
C GLY A 73 -4.34 4.02 -21.13
N LEU A 74 -5.62 3.63 -21.04
CA LEU A 74 -6.63 3.98 -22.05
C LEU A 74 -7.23 5.38 -21.84
N LEU A 75 -7.56 5.76 -20.59
CA LEU A 75 -8.24 7.02 -20.30
C LEU A 75 -7.29 8.20 -20.28
N ALA A 76 -6.13 8.05 -19.65
CA ALA A 76 -5.15 9.13 -19.50
C ALA A 76 -4.03 9.11 -20.56
N ASN A 77 -3.82 7.98 -21.20
CA ASN A 77 -2.69 7.74 -22.12
C ASN A 77 -1.33 8.06 -21.45
N LEU A 78 -1.16 7.59 -20.22
CA LEU A 78 0.06 7.73 -19.43
C LEU A 78 0.77 6.37 -19.28
N PRO A 79 2.12 6.34 -19.27
CA PRO A 79 2.91 5.11 -19.13
C PRO A 79 3.04 4.69 -17.66
N LEU A 80 1.92 4.63 -16.94
CA LEU A 80 1.86 4.36 -15.52
C LEU A 80 1.09 3.07 -15.24
N ALA A 81 1.35 2.45 -14.12
CA ALA A 81 0.66 1.25 -13.68
C ALA A 81 0.01 1.45 -12.32
N GLN A 82 -1.09 0.75 -12.11
CA GLN A 82 -1.87 0.78 -10.88
C GLN A 82 -1.96 -0.62 -10.29
N ALA A 83 -1.92 -0.70 -8.99
CA ALA A 83 -2.15 -1.91 -8.22
C ALA A 83 -2.65 -1.56 -6.81
N SER A 84 -2.91 -2.57 -5.98
CA SER A 84 -3.34 -2.36 -4.60
C SER A 84 -2.27 -1.61 -3.79
N GLY A 85 -2.62 -0.43 -3.28
CA GLY A 85 -1.68 0.51 -2.63
C GLY A 85 -1.20 0.01 -1.26
N MET A 86 0.13 -0.06 -1.06
CA MET A 86 0.72 -0.67 0.15
C MET A 86 0.26 0.00 1.45
N GLY A 87 0.20 1.32 1.50
CA GLY A 87 -0.27 2.06 2.68
C GLY A 87 -1.73 1.78 3.00
N LEU A 88 -2.55 1.72 1.97
CA LEU A 88 -3.99 1.45 2.09
C LEU A 88 -4.27 -0.04 2.38
N ASN A 89 -3.42 -0.95 1.90
CA ASN A 89 -3.46 -2.37 2.29
C ASN A 89 -3.21 -2.53 3.79
N ALA A 90 -2.16 -1.87 4.30
CA ALA A 90 -1.85 -1.88 5.71
C ALA A 90 -2.97 -1.25 6.54
N TYR A 91 -3.55 -0.14 6.08
CA TYR A 91 -4.70 0.49 6.73
C TYR A 91 -5.92 -0.44 6.76
N PHE A 92 -6.22 -1.09 5.63
CA PHE A 92 -7.30 -2.06 5.52
C PHE A 92 -7.13 -3.21 6.53
N VAL A 93 -5.97 -3.87 6.50
CA VAL A 93 -5.72 -5.06 7.31
C VAL A 93 -5.59 -4.71 8.79
N TYR A 94 -4.64 -3.85 9.13
CA TYR A 94 -4.26 -3.64 10.54
C TYR A 94 -5.18 -2.66 11.24
N THR A 95 -5.60 -1.59 10.60
CA THR A 95 -6.46 -0.61 11.25
C THR A 95 -7.93 -1.06 11.20
N VAL A 96 -8.45 -1.40 10.02
CA VAL A 96 -9.89 -1.66 9.88
C VAL A 96 -10.24 -3.06 10.36
N CYS A 97 -9.57 -4.09 9.85
CA CYS A 97 -9.95 -5.46 10.20
C CYS A 97 -9.47 -5.83 11.61
N VAL A 98 -8.21 -5.56 11.95
CA VAL A 98 -7.65 -5.95 13.25
C VAL A 98 -8.01 -4.94 14.34
N GLY A 99 -7.76 -3.66 14.12
CA GLY A 99 -7.95 -2.60 15.12
C GLY A 99 -9.40 -2.29 15.42
N LEU A 100 -10.22 -2.08 14.39
CA LEU A 100 -11.64 -1.78 14.53
C LEU A 100 -12.52 -3.04 14.60
N GLN A 101 -11.95 -4.24 14.49
CA GLN A 101 -12.66 -5.53 14.54
C GLN A 101 -13.79 -5.64 13.47
N MET A 102 -13.60 -4.98 12.31
CA MET A 102 -14.51 -5.13 11.18
C MET A 102 -14.16 -6.38 10.38
N THR A 103 -15.18 -7.04 9.82
CA THR A 103 -14.95 -8.18 8.94
C THR A 103 -14.22 -7.75 7.65
N TYR A 104 -13.53 -8.66 7.00
CA TYR A 104 -12.92 -8.44 5.69
C TYR A 104 -13.93 -7.86 4.68
N ALA A 105 -15.15 -8.42 4.64
CA ALA A 105 -16.20 -7.95 3.74
C ALA A 105 -16.69 -6.53 4.08
N ASN A 106 -16.81 -6.18 5.37
CA ASN A 106 -17.13 -4.79 5.79
C ASN A 106 -16.05 -3.80 5.35
N ALA A 107 -14.78 -4.18 5.49
CA ALA A 107 -13.66 -3.34 5.06
C ALA A 107 -13.67 -3.10 3.54
N LEU A 108 -14.10 -4.08 2.72
CA LEU A 108 -14.29 -3.89 1.29
C LEU A 108 -15.37 -2.86 0.95
N VAL A 109 -16.43 -2.74 1.77
CA VAL A 109 -17.46 -1.67 1.59
C VAL A 109 -16.87 -0.29 1.84
N LEU A 110 -15.96 -0.15 2.81
CA LEU A 110 -15.27 1.13 3.03
C LEU A 110 -14.43 1.53 1.82
N VAL A 111 -13.73 0.57 1.21
CA VAL A 111 -12.97 0.78 -0.04
C VAL A 111 -13.90 1.11 -1.21
N LEU A 112 -15.07 0.46 -1.31
CA LEU A 112 -16.06 0.78 -2.34
C LEU A 112 -16.56 2.22 -2.19
N PHE A 113 -16.91 2.62 -0.97
CA PHE A 113 -17.35 3.98 -0.70
C PHE A 113 -16.24 5.01 -0.93
N ASP A 114 -14.99 4.69 -0.61
CA ASP A 114 -13.83 5.51 -0.95
C ASP A 114 -13.75 5.74 -2.46
N GLY A 115 -13.74 4.67 -3.25
CA GLY A 115 -13.72 4.77 -4.72
C GLY A 115 -14.90 5.57 -5.29
N LEU A 116 -16.13 5.34 -4.79
CA LEU A 116 -17.32 6.09 -5.21
C LEU A 116 -17.23 7.57 -4.83
N LEU A 117 -16.78 7.87 -3.62
CA LEU A 117 -16.53 9.25 -3.18
C LEU A 117 -15.49 9.92 -4.07
N PHE A 118 -14.40 9.21 -4.38
CA PHE A 118 -13.34 9.75 -5.23
C PHE A 118 -13.82 9.97 -6.67
N VAL A 119 -14.65 9.09 -7.24
CA VAL A 119 -15.34 9.33 -8.53
C VAL A 119 -16.17 10.61 -8.46
N LEU A 120 -17.00 10.76 -7.41
CA LEU A 120 -17.85 11.93 -7.20
C LEU A 120 -17.02 13.22 -7.13
N LEU A 121 -15.97 13.21 -6.31
CA LEU A 121 -15.07 14.36 -6.14
C LEU A 121 -14.33 14.73 -7.43
N THR A 122 -13.96 13.73 -8.22
CA THR A 122 -13.26 13.94 -9.50
C THR A 122 -14.19 14.51 -10.56
N VAL A 123 -15.41 13.98 -10.68
CA VAL A 123 -16.42 14.44 -11.66
C VAL A 123 -16.95 15.83 -11.32
N THR A 124 -17.18 16.11 -10.03
CA THR A 124 -17.68 17.43 -9.57
C THR A 124 -16.60 18.49 -9.48
N GLY A 125 -15.31 18.12 -9.54
CA GLY A 125 -14.19 19.03 -9.33
C GLY A 125 -13.96 19.46 -7.87
N LEU A 126 -14.74 18.92 -6.93
CA LEU A 126 -14.65 19.24 -5.49
C LEU A 126 -13.36 18.72 -4.84
N ARG A 127 -12.63 17.81 -5.50
CA ARG A 127 -11.36 17.30 -4.99
C ARG A 127 -10.38 18.38 -4.58
N LYS A 128 -10.35 19.52 -5.33
CA LYS A 128 -9.48 20.66 -5.01
C LYS A 128 -9.84 21.27 -3.66
N VAL A 129 -11.12 21.31 -3.31
CA VAL A 129 -11.60 21.83 -2.02
C VAL A 129 -11.09 20.97 -0.86
N ILE A 130 -11.15 19.64 -0.98
CA ILE A 130 -10.62 18.72 0.05
C ILE A 130 -9.10 18.81 0.09
N PHE A 131 -8.45 18.84 -1.08
CA PHE A 131 -7.01 19.00 -1.15
C PHE A 131 -6.54 20.29 -0.46
N ASP A 132 -7.21 21.40 -0.70
CA ASP A 132 -6.87 22.70 -0.12
C ASP A 132 -7.25 22.79 1.38
N ALA A 133 -8.18 21.95 1.84
CA ALA A 133 -8.57 21.86 3.25
C ALA A 133 -7.50 21.25 4.15
N ILE A 134 -6.59 20.45 3.58
CA ILE A 134 -5.54 19.80 4.37
C ILE A 134 -4.27 20.65 4.34
N PRO A 135 -3.70 20.99 5.50
CA PRO A 135 -2.47 21.77 5.59
C PRO A 135 -1.30 21.09 4.88
N LYS A 136 -0.40 21.90 4.32
CA LYS A 136 0.78 21.40 3.60
C LYS A 136 1.66 20.53 4.50
N GLU A 137 1.82 20.91 5.75
CA GLU A 137 2.60 20.24 6.77
C GLU A 137 2.10 18.80 7.01
N VAL A 138 0.78 18.62 7.07
CA VAL A 138 0.15 17.30 7.23
C VAL A 138 0.30 16.47 5.93
N LYS A 139 0.04 17.08 4.76
CA LYS A 139 0.17 16.40 3.45
C LYS A 139 1.55 15.77 3.26
N THR A 140 2.60 16.54 3.54
CA THR A 140 3.98 16.07 3.38
C THR A 140 4.34 14.98 4.39
N ALA A 141 3.78 15.05 5.59
CA ALA A 141 4.04 14.09 6.65
C ALA A 141 3.31 12.75 6.47
N ILE A 142 2.13 12.73 5.82
CA ILE A 142 1.32 11.51 5.64
C ILE A 142 2.13 10.40 4.97
N SER A 143 2.74 10.68 3.82
CA SER A 143 3.51 9.67 3.08
C SER A 143 4.70 9.12 3.89
N ALA A 144 5.39 9.99 4.63
CA ALA A 144 6.49 9.58 5.49
C ALA A 144 6.00 8.72 6.67
N GLY A 145 4.87 9.08 7.28
CA GLY A 145 4.25 8.32 8.36
C GLY A 145 3.81 6.93 7.93
N ILE A 146 3.18 6.84 6.75
CA ILE A 146 2.81 5.56 6.14
C ILE A 146 4.08 4.73 5.86
N GLY A 147 5.14 5.35 5.35
CA GLY A 147 6.40 4.67 5.10
C GLY A 147 7.01 4.06 6.36
N LEU A 148 7.04 4.83 7.45
CA LEU A 148 7.52 4.34 8.75
C LEU A 148 6.62 3.21 9.29
N PHE A 149 5.31 3.33 9.13
CA PHE A 149 4.35 2.31 9.54
C PHE A 149 4.54 1.00 8.78
N ILE A 150 4.69 1.05 7.46
CA ILE A 150 4.93 -0.15 6.62
C ILE A 150 6.28 -0.79 6.99
N ALA A 151 7.34 0.01 7.21
CA ALA A 151 8.63 -0.51 7.64
C ALA A 151 8.54 -1.20 9.01
N PHE A 152 7.77 -0.63 9.94
CA PHE A 152 7.53 -1.20 11.26
C PHE A 152 6.82 -2.56 11.17
N ILE A 153 5.77 -2.67 10.34
CA ILE A 153 5.10 -3.94 10.04
C ILE A 153 6.10 -4.95 9.46
N GLY A 154 6.93 -4.52 8.51
CA GLY A 154 7.96 -5.38 7.93
C GLY A 154 8.96 -5.90 8.97
N LEU A 155 9.38 -5.07 9.91
CA LEU A 155 10.27 -5.48 11.01
C LEU A 155 9.60 -6.49 11.96
N GLN A 156 8.30 -6.36 12.20
CA GLN A 156 7.53 -7.31 13.01
C GLN A 156 7.29 -8.63 12.27
N ASN A 157 6.91 -8.59 10.99
CA ASN A 157 6.73 -9.79 10.18
C ASN A 157 8.04 -10.56 9.96
N ALA A 158 9.17 -9.85 9.99
CA ALA A 158 10.49 -10.47 10.01
C ALA A 158 10.85 -11.08 11.38
N GLY A 159 10.05 -10.85 12.41
CA GLY A 159 10.35 -11.27 13.77
C GLY A 159 11.51 -10.50 14.42
N ILE A 160 11.98 -9.40 13.82
CA ILE A 160 13.10 -8.58 14.35
C ILE A 160 12.62 -7.72 15.49
N VAL A 161 11.45 -7.11 15.34
CA VAL A 161 10.77 -6.35 16.39
C VAL A 161 9.64 -7.21 16.95
N VAL A 162 9.65 -7.42 18.25
CA VAL A 162 8.68 -8.25 18.96
C VAL A 162 7.94 -7.47 20.02
N ASN A 163 6.74 -7.92 20.38
CA ASN A 163 5.98 -7.30 21.46
C ASN A 163 6.67 -7.52 22.81
N ASP A 164 6.65 -6.49 23.64
CA ASP A 164 7.21 -6.50 25.00
C ASP A 164 6.24 -5.83 25.98
N GLY A 165 5.93 -6.49 27.07
CA GLY A 165 4.96 -5.99 28.05
C GLY A 165 5.42 -4.77 28.84
N ALA A 166 6.74 -4.48 28.88
CA ALA A 166 7.30 -3.36 29.61
C ALA A 166 7.56 -2.13 28.72
N THR A 167 7.98 -2.36 27.48
CA THR A 167 8.43 -1.31 26.55
C THR A 167 7.60 -1.21 25.27
N CYS A 168 6.48 -1.91 25.21
CA CYS A 168 5.59 -2.11 24.05
C CYS A 168 6.26 -2.93 22.95
N VAL A 169 7.50 -2.63 22.57
CA VAL A 169 8.28 -3.37 21.56
C VAL A 169 9.72 -3.53 22.02
N ASN A 170 10.36 -4.62 21.59
CA ASN A 170 11.75 -4.93 21.86
C ASN A 170 12.41 -5.58 20.65
N LEU A 171 13.73 -5.65 20.66
CA LEU A 171 14.49 -6.44 19.68
C LEU A 171 14.39 -7.92 20.05
N ALA A 172 14.11 -8.76 19.05
CA ALA A 172 14.13 -10.21 19.24
C ALA A 172 15.49 -10.71 19.74
N SER A 173 15.49 -11.77 20.54
CA SER A 173 16.75 -12.36 21.01
C SER A 173 17.48 -13.08 19.89
N PHE A 174 18.75 -12.76 19.72
CA PHE A 174 19.68 -13.48 18.82
C PHE A 174 20.61 -14.44 19.60
N ASN A 175 20.35 -14.59 20.91
CA ASN A 175 21.25 -15.36 21.78
C ASN A 175 20.86 -16.85 21.79
N VAL A 176 21.55 -17.62 20.94
CA VAL A 176 21.41 -19.08 20.85
C VAL A 176 21.99 -19.78 22.09
N PHE A 177 23.04 -19.19 22.70
CA PHE A 177 23.77 -19.81 23.78
C PHE A 177 23.02 -19.79 25.12
N SER A 178 22.12 -18.81 25.33
CA SER A 178 21.27 -18.75 26.53
C SER A 178 20.02 -19.62 26.42
N GLY A 179 19.77 -20.22 25.25
CA GLY A 179 18.53 -20.95 24.96
C GLY A 179 17.29 -20.08 24.76
N SER A 180 17.46 -18.74 24.76
CA SER A 180 16.37 -17.78 24.53
C SER A 180 15.97 -17.66 23.07
N ALA A 181 16.79 -18.16 22.15
CA ALA A 181 16.50 -18.19 20.71
C ALA A 181 17.01 -19.50 20.09
N THR A 182 16.39 -19.91 18.98
CA THR A 182 16.81 -21.07 18.19
C THR A 182 17.34 -20.61 16.83
N TRP A 183 18.24 -21.40 16.25
CA TRP A 183 18.74 -21.11 14.89
C TRP A 183 17.60 -21.02 13.88
N ALA A 184 16.59 -21.89 13.99
CA ALA A 184 15.41 -21.87 13.13
C ALA A 184 14.64 -20.54 13.17
N GLY A 185 14.62 -19.85 14.30
CA GLY A 185 14.01 -18.52 14.42
C GLY A 185 14.94 -17.40 13.96
N ILE A 186 16.26 -17.52 14.19
CA ILE A 186 17.22 -16.43 13.91
C ILE A 186 17.56 -16.32 12.42
N PHE A 187 17.78 -17.46 11.71
CA PHE A 187 18.28 -17.38 10.33
C PHE A 187 17.31 -16.65 9.38
N PRO A 188 15.95 -16.74 9.50
CA PRO A 188 15.04 -15.96 8.68
C PRO A 188 15.16 -14.45 8.92
N MET A 189 15.34 -14.02 10.19
CA MET A 189 15.57 -12.61 10.53
C MET A 189 16.85 -12.08 9.86
N LEU A 190 17.95 -12.84 9.95
CA LEU A 190 19.21 -12.47 9.29
C LEU A 190 19.08 -12.40 7.78
N LEU A 191 18.32 -13.32 7.18
CA LEU A 191 18.02 -13.29 5.75
C LEU A 191 17.23 -12.06 5.35
N THR A 192 16.22 -11.66 6.15
CA THR A 192 15.47 -10.43 5.90
C THR A 192 16.40 -9.21 5.91
N ILE A 193 17.27 -9.09 6.93
CA ILE A 193 18.23 -7.98 7.02
C ILE A 193 19.17 -7.98 5.80
N LEU A 194 19.69 -9.14 5.44
CA LEU A 194 20.56 -9.29 4.26
C LEU A 194 19.82 -8.91 2.96
N ALA A 195 18.56 -9.32 2.83
CA ALA A 195 17.74 -8.99 1.68
C ALA A 195 17.47 -7.48 1.58
N VAL A 196 17.20 -6.80 2.69
CA VAL A 196 17.05 -5.32 2.71
C VAL A 196 18.32 -4.64 2.21
N PHE A 197 19.49 -5.07 2.67
CA PHE A 197 20.76 -4.51 2.21
C PHE A 197 21.04 -4.83 0.74
N ALA A 198 20.72 -6.04 0.29
CA ALA A 198 20.88 -6.44 -1.11
C ALA A 198 19.95 -5.62 -2.03
N ILE A 199 18.69 -5.42 -1.64
CA ILE A 199 17.73 -4.58 -2.37
C ILE A 199 18.27 -3.14 -2.46
N GLY A 200 18.72 -2.57 -1.34
CA GLY A 200 19.29 -1.22 -1.31
C GLY A 200 20.52 -1.07 -2.19
N ALA A 201 21.42 -2.06 -2.17
CA ALA A 201 22.62 -2.07 -3.03
C ALA A 201 22.28 -2.21 -4.52
N MET A 202 21.32 -3.09 -4.86
CA MET A 202 20.84 -3.27 -6.23
C MET A 202 20.13 -2.02 -6.74
N SER A 203 19.30 -1.40 -5.89
CA SER A 203 18.61 -0.16 -6.22
C SER A 203 19.57 0.99 -6.47
N LYS A 204 20.64 1.12 -5.65
CA LYS A 204 21.70 2.10 -5.89
C LYS A 204 22.45 1.89 -7.21
N LYS A 205 22.54 0.63 -7.67
CA LYS A 205 23.13 0.26 -8.97
C LYS A 205 22.11 0.33 -10.12
N GLU A 206 20.93 0.85 -9.87
CA GLU A 206 19.84 0.98 -10.86
C GLU A 206 19.43 -0.38 -11.48
N VAL A 207 19.55 -1.47 -10.72
CA VAL A 207 19.10 -2.80 -11.16
C VAL A 207 17.58 -2.81 -11.24
N LYS A 208 17.04 -3.07 -12.44
CA LYS A 208 15.61 -3.13 -12.68
C LYS A 208 14.97 -4.27 -11.90
N GLY A 209 13.89 -3.97 -11.16
CA GLY A 209 13.22 -4.96 -10.32
C GLY A 209 14.02 -5.39 -9.08
N ALA A 210 14.86 -4.51 -8.50
CA ALA A 210 15.71 -4.82 -7.35
C ALA A 210 14.92 -5.45 -6.19
N VAL A 211 13.70 -5.00 -5.92
CA VAL A 211 12.83 -5.54 -4.86
C VAL A 211 12.43 -6.98 -5.19
N LEU A 212 11.99 -7.25 -6.44
CA LEU A 212 11.62 -8.58 -6.89
C LEU A 212 12.81 -9.56 -6.79
N TRP A 213 13.99 -9.15 -7.27
CA TRP A 213 15.20 -9.97 -7.17
C TRP A 213 15.62 -10.22 -5.71
N GLY A 214 15.43 -9.22 -4.84
CA GLY A 214 15.67 -9.36 -3.41
C GLY A 214 14.76 -10.41 -2.76
N ILE A 215 13.46 -10.37 -3.06
CA ILE A 215 12.48 -11.37 -2.58
C ILE A 215 12.85 -12.77 -3.09
N LEU A 216 13.07 -12.92 -4.40
CA LEU A 216 13.39 -14.22 -4.99
C LEU A 216 14.71 -14.78 -4.45
N GLY A 217 15.75 -13.94 -4.32
CA GLY A 217 17.03 -14.32 -3.73
C GLY A 217 16.89 -14.74 -2.26
N ALA A 218 16.17 -13.98 -1.47
CA ALA A 218 15.88 -14.33 -0.08
C ALA A 218 15.11 -15.65 0.03
N THR A 219 14.12 -15.87 -0.85
CA THR A 219 13.35 -17.12 -0.90
C THR A 219 14.24 -18.33 -1.19
N VAL A 220 15.10 -18.23 -2.21
CA VAL A 220 16.05 -19.31 -2.55
C VAL A 220 16.99 -19.60 -1.38
N LEU A 221 17.56 -18.56 -0.76
CA LEU A 221 18.43 -18.71 0.40
C LEU A 221 17.70 -19.28 1.63
N TYR A 222 16.45 -18.87 1.86
CA TYR A 222 15.63 -19.40 2.94
C TYR A 222 15.45 -20.92 2.85
N TYR A 223 15.07 -21.40 1.68
CA TYR A 223 14.93 -22.86 1.48
C TYR A 223 16.27 -23.58 1.47
N ALA A 224 17.30 -23.02 0.84
CA ALA A 224 18.62 -23.65 0.82
C ALA A 224 19.22 -23.80 2.22
N ILE A 225 19.21 -22.74 3.02
CA ILE A 225 19.76 -22.77 4.39
C ILE A 225 18.86 -23.60 5.30
N GLY A 226 17.55 -23.44 5.22
CA GLY A 226 16.60 -24.17 6.04
C GLY A 226 16.69 -25.67 5.86
N LEU A 227 16.76 -26.17 4.61
CA LEU A 227 16.90 -27.58 4.30
C LEU A 227 18.22 -28.20 4.79
N ILE A 228 19.30 -27.40 4.81
CA ILE A 228 20.64 -27.87 5.24
C ILE A 228 20.78 -27.83 6.77
N THR A 229 20.23 -26.78 7.41
CA THR A 229 20.59 -26.45 8.80
C THR A 229 19.50 -26.72 9.82
N VAL A 230 18.23 -26.88 9.39
CA VAL A 230 17.11 -27.04 10.31
C VAL A 230 16.46 -28.44 10.14
N PRO A 231 16.54 -29.32 11.15
CA PRO A 231 15.91 -30.62 11.10
C PRO A 231 14.37 -30.49 10.93
N GLY A 232 13.80 -31.29 10.01
CA GLY A 232 12.35 -31.29 9.76
C GLY A 232 11.82 -30.08 8.97
N PHE A 233 12.70 -29.21 8.46
CA PHE A 233 12.31 -28.00 7.73
C PHE A 233 11.42 -28.28 6.52
N TYR A 234 11.68 -29.37 5.78
CA TYR A 234 10.85 -29.75 4.63
C TYR A 234 9.38 -29.93 5.01
N ALA A 235 9.11 -30.70 6.06
CA ALA A 235 7.75 -30.97 6.53
C ALA A 235 7.05 -29.72 7.10
N ALA A 236 7.83 -28.81 7.72
CA ALA A 236 7.28 -27.63 8.36
C ALA A 236 7.07 -26.46 7.38
N ALA A 237 7.98 -26.23 6.45
CA ALA A 237 7.98 -25.01 5.62
C ALA A 237 7.78 -25.27 4.12
N VAL A 238 8.10 -26.44 3.60
CA VAL A 238 8.00 -26.73 2.16
C VAL A 238 6.69 -27.45 1.83
N ALA A 239 6.45 -28.58 2.48
CA ALA A 239 5.31 -29.44 2.16
C ALA A 239 3.93 -28.78 2.27
N PRO A 240 3.64 -27.90 3.26
CA PRO A 240 2.34 -27.24 3.37
C PRO A 240 2.08 -26.25 2.22
N ASN A 241 3.14 -25.64 1.67
CA ASN A 241 3.05 -24.62 0.63
C ASN A 241 3.18 -25.20 -0.79
N LEU A 242 3.50 -26.48 -0.90
CA LEU A 242 3.61 -27.16 -2.19
C LEU A 242 2.22 -27.66 -2.62
N THR A 243 1.52 -26.87 -3.40
CA THR A 243 0.21 -27.25 -3.92
C THR A 243 0.32 -27.88 -5.31
N SER A 244 -0.42 -28.97 -5.54
CA SER A 244 -0.63 -29.56 -6.85
C SER A 244 -1.86 -28.99 -7.56
N ASP A 245 -2.70 -28.23 -6.85
CA ASP A 245 -3.89 -27.60 -7.41
C ASP A 245 -3.55 -26.25 -8.05
N PHE A 246 -3.25 -26.27 -9.35
CA PHE A 246 -2.89 -25.07 -10.11
C PHE A 246 -4.04 -24.06 -10.21
N PHE A 247 -5.28 -24.52 -10.13
CA PHE A 247 -6.46 -23.68 -10.22
C PHE A 247 -7.12 -23.39 -8.87
N GLY A 248 -6.59 -23.91 -7.76
CA GLY A 248 -7.12 -23.71 -6.41
C GLY A 248 -7.24 -22.24 -6.05
N ALA A 249 -6.23 -21.42 -6.39
CA ALA A 249 -6.25 -19.98 -6.17
C ALA A 249 -7.42 -19.28 -6.88
N PHE A 250 -7.80 -19.71 -8.08
CA PHE A 250 -8.96 -19.15 -8.80
C PHE A 250 -10.29 -19.57 -8.18
N LYS A 251 -10.37 -20.80 -7.67
CA LYS A 251 -11.54 -21.28 -6.95
C LYS A 251 -11.72 -20.50 -5.64
N ASP A 252 -10.64 -20.32 -4.89
CA ASP A 252 -10.63 -19.55 -3.67
C ASP A 252 -11.00 -18.08 -3.93
N PHE A 253 -10.46 -17.48 -4.98
CA PHE A 253 -10.84 -16.13 -5.41
C PHE A 253 -12.35 -16.01 -5.63
N GLY A 254 -12.95 -16.94 -6.38
CA GLY A 254 -14.39 -16.94 -6.64
C GLY A 254 -15.25 -17.09 -5.38
N SER A 255 -14.78 -17.85 -4.37
CA SER A 255 -15.56 -18.17 -3.17
C SER A 255 -15.29 -17.21 -1.99
N GLN A 256 -14.07 -16.69 -1.86
CA GLN A 256 -13.62 -15.94 -0.67
C GLN A 256 -13.44 -14.44 -0.92
N ALA A 257 -13.19 -13.99 -2.16
CA ALA A 257 -12.86 -12.60 -2.47
C ALA A 257 -13.84 -11.94 -3.43
N PHE A 258 -14.13 -12.57 -4.56
CA PHE A 258 -14.91 -11.96 -5.64
C PHE A 258 -16.34 -11.60 -5.20
N LEU A 259 -16.69 -10.35 -5.36
CA LEU A 259 -18.01 -9.76 -5.04
C LEU A 259 -18.43 -9.89 -3.56
N LYS A 260 -17.52 -10.26 -2.64
CA LYS A 260 -17.83 -10.33 -1.21
C LYS A 260 -18.31 -9.00 -0.65
N VAL A 261 -17.86 -7.89 -1.19
CA VAL A 261 -18.37 -6.55 -0.87
C VAL A 261 -19.88 -6.45 -0.99
N PHE A 262 -20.50 -7.10 -1.99
CA PHE A 262 -21.95 -7.03 -2.22
C PHE A 262 -22.75 -8.14 -1.53
N THR A 263 -22.14 -9.31 -1.29
CA THR A 263 -22.84 -10.46 -0.70
C THR A 263 -22.84 -10.45 0.82
N GLU A 264 -21.77 -9.98 1.44
CA GLU A 264 -21.55 -10.03 2.89
C GLU A 264 -21.17 -8.67 3.49
N GLY A 265 -20.65 -7.75 2.65
CA GLY A 265 -20.01 -6.52 3.13
C GLY A 265 -20.94 -5.52 3.82
N PHE A 266 -22.19 -5.45 3.43
CA PHE A 266 -23.16 -4.49 4.00
C PHE A 266 -23.77 -4.93 5.32
N ASP A 267 -23.43 -6.11 5.83
CA ASP A 267 -23.85 -6.55 7.16
C ASP A 267 -22.90 -6.02 8.25
N PHE A 268 -23.24 -4.88 8.82
CA PHE A 268 -22.52 -4.27 9.94
C PHE A 268 -23.16 -4.60 11.30
N SER A 269 -24.10 -5.54 11.36
CA SER A 269 -24.87 -5.85 12.58
C SER A 269 -23.97 -6.23 13.76
N GLY A 270 -22.91 -7.02 13.50
CA GLY A 270 -21.92 -7.41 14.51
C GLY A 270 -21.16 -6.22 15.09
N TYR A 271 -20.70 -5.31 14.23
CA TYR A 271 -20.00 -4.10 14.68
C TYR A 271 -20.90 -3.16 15.46
N ILE A 272 -22.14 -2.94 14.99
CA ILE A 272 -23.13 -2.08 15.64
C ILE A 272 -23.55 -2.66 16.99
N ALA A 273 -23.70 -3.96 17.10
CA ALA A 273 -24.04 -4.64 18.36
C ALA A 273 -22.93 -4.46 19.43
N ALA A 274 -21.67 -4.48 19.00
CA ALA A 274 -20.51 -4.33 19.89
C ALA A 274 -20.27 -2.88 20.33
N ASN A 275 -20.42 -1.91 19.40
CA ASN A 275 -19.96 -0.54 19.59
C ASN A 275 -21.11 0.51 19.61
N GLY A 276 -22.30 0.14 19.20
CA GLY A 276 -23.46 1.03 19.07
C GLY A 276 -23.52 1.78 17.73
N ALA A 277 -24.73 2.23 17.36
CA ALA A 277 -24.98 2.87 16.06
C ALA A 277 -24.29 4.25 15.93
N GLY A 278 -24.16 5.01 17.01
CA GLY A 278 -23.48 6.31 16.99
C GLY A 278 -21.99 6.18 16.69
N ALA A 279 -21.30 5.26 17.39
CA ALA A 279 -19.90 4.95 17.13
C ALA A 279 -19.69 4.43 15.70
N PHE A 280 -20.60 3.56 15.22
CA PHE A 280 -20.55 3.06 13.85
C PHE A 280 -20.53 4.18 12.80
N VAL A 281 -21.46 5.14 12.89
CA VAL A 281 -21.53 6.25 11.92
C VAL A 281 -20.26 7.10 11.93
N VAL A 282 -19.75 7.43 13.11
CA VAL A 282 -18.51 8.23 13.22
C VAL A 282 -17.32 7.45 12.68
N THR A 283 -17.17 6.18 13.05
CA THR A 283 -16.08 5.33 12.54
C THR A 283 -16.16 5.18 11.02
N LEU A 284 -17.36 4.94 10.48
CA LEU A 284 -17.57 4.83 9.04
C LEU A 284 -17.10 6.10 8.31
N LEU A 285 -17.53 7.28 8.77
CA LEU A 285 -17.18 8.56 8.15
C LEU A 285 -15.68 8.88 8.27
N THR A 286 -15.09 8.66 9.44
CA THR A 286 -13.66 8.96 9.66
C THR A 286 -12.75 8.00 8.92
N THR A 287 -13.08 6.71 8.89
CA THR A 287 -12.31 5.68 8.18
C THR A 287 -12.41 5.89 6.66
N MET A 288 -13.60 6.16 6.14
CA MET A 288 -13.79 6.48 4.73
C MET A 288 -13.05 7.76 4.32
N LEU A 289 -13.10 8.80 5.17
CA LEU A 289 -12.34 10.02 4.92
C LEU A 289 -10.83 9.77 4.93
N ALA A 290 -10.34 8.94 5.85
CA ALA A 290 -8.93 8.58 5.90
C ALA A 290 -8.49 7.79 4.65
N PHE A 291 -9.27 6.82 4.19
CA PHE A 291 -9.03 6.13 2.92
C PHE A 291 -8.92 7.15 1.78
N CYS A 292 -9.93 7.99 1.62
CA CYS A 292 -10.00 8.98 0.54
C CYS A 292 -8.82 9.98 0.57
N MET A 293 -8.42 10.43 1.75
CA MET A 293 -7.28 11.32 1.89
C MET A 293 -5.97 10.64 1.48
N VAL A 294 -5.73 9.44 2.00
CA VAL A 294 -4.50 8.69 1.71
C VAL A 294 -4.44 8.34 0.22
N ASP A 295 -5.52 7.81 -0.35
CA ASP A 295 -5.62 7.45 -1.76
C ASP A 295 -5.36 8.66 -2.68
N MET A 296 -6.02 9.78 -2.40
CA MET A 296 -5.85 11.00 -3.18
C MET A 296 -4.41 11.54 -3.13
N PHE A 297 -3.76 11.53 -1.95
CA PHE A 297 -2.38 12.06 -1.85
C PHE A 297 -1.36 11.11 -2.44
N ASP A 298 -1.53 9.81 -2.27
CA ASP A 298 -0.65 8.81 -2.85
C ASP A 298 -0.69 8.89 -4.38
N THR A 299 -1.88 8.89 -4.96
CA THR A 299 -2.06 9.00 -6.41
C THR A 299 -1.55 10.33 -6.96
N LEU A 300 -1.86 11.47 -6.32
CA LEU A 300 -1.35 12.77 -6.78
C LEU A 300 0.17 12.84 -6.73
N GLY A 301 0.77 12.43 -5.61
CA GLY A 301 2.21 12.41 -5.42
C GLY A 301 2.92 11.57 -6.48
N THR A 302 2.37 10.39 -6.74
CA THR A 302 2.91 9.44 -7.72
C THR A 302 2.76 9.94 -9.16
N LEU A 303 1.59 10.49 -9.53
CA LEU A 303 1.35 11.05 -10.86
C LEU A 303 2.34 12.18 -11.16
N TYR A 304 2.50 13.12 -10.23
CA TYR A 304 3.47 14.21 -10.39
C TYR A 304 4.91 13.71 -10.43
N GLY A 305 5.30 12.84 -9.50
CA GLY A 305 6.65 12.31 -9.41
C GLY A 305 7.07 11.52 -10.65
N ALA A 306 6.23 10.60 -11.11
CA ALA A 306 6.52 9.79 -12.28
C ALA A 306 6.51 10.63 -13.58
N CYS A 307 5.55 11.55 -13.74
CA CYS A 307 5.51 12.42 -14.90
C CYS A 307 6.68 13.40 -14.96
N ALA A 308 7.12 13.92 -13.80
CA ALA A 308 8.29 14.80 -13.71
C ALA A 308 9.58 14.06 -14.10
N CYS A 309 9.75 12.83 -13.61
CA CYS A 309 10.90 11.97 -13.94
C CYS A 309 11.05 11.77 -15.46
N GLY A 310 9.95 11.64 -16.18
CA GLY A 310 9.94 11.43 -17.64
C GLY A 310 9.86 12.69 -18.48
N GLY A 311 9.81 13.87 -17.85
CA GLY A 311 9.60 15.12 -18.59
C GLY A 311 8.23 15.16 -19.30
N LEU A 312 7.22 14.47 -18.72
CA LEU A 312 5.87 14.39 -19.27
C LEU A 312 4.96 15.53 -18.82
N LEU A 313 5.39 16.34 -17.86
CA LEU A 313 4.62 17.50 -17.40
C LEU A 313 4.38 18.49 -18.54
N THR A 314 3.23 19.17 -18.52
CA THR A 314 2.90 20.25 -19.44
C THR A 314 3.83 21.46 -19.23
N LYS A 315 3.76 22.44 -20.10
CA LYS A 315 4.54 23.68 -19.95
C LYS A 315 4.19 24.46 -18.67
N GLU A 316 2.98 24.25 -18.18
CA GLU A 316 2.45 24.83 -16.93
C GLU A 316 2.85 23.99 -15.70
N GLY A 317 3.60 22.88 -15.88
CA GLY A 317 4.02 21.99 -14.80
C GLY A 317 2.94 21.02 -14.32
N GLU A 318 1.86 20.83 -15.07
CA GLU A 318 0.76 19.94 -14.72
C GLU A 318 0.91 18.55 -15.35
N VAL A 319 0.30 17.53 -14.73
CA VAL A 319 0.22 16.18 -15.28
C VAL A 319 -0.78 16.18 -16.46
N PRO A 320 -0.39 15.66 -17.64
CA PRO A 320 -1.31 15.57 -18.76
C PRO A 320 -2.52 14.71 -18.43
N ASN A 321 -3.72 15.16 -18.84
CA ASN A 321 -4.97 14.44 -18.61
C ASN A 321 -5.23 14.07 -17.14
N MET A 322 -4.79 14.89 -16.18
CA MET A 322 -4.88 14.66 -14.75
C MET A 322 -6.27 14.17 -14.30
N ASN A 323 -7.34 14.82 -14.76
CA ASN A 323 -8.71 14.42 -14.38
C ASN A 323 -9.05 13.00 -14.84
N ARG A 324 -8.56 12.58 -16.01
CA ARG A 324 -8.78 11.23 -16.51
C ARG A 324 -7.94 10.20 -15.79
N ALA A 325 -6.71 10.56 -15.39
CA ALA A 325 -5.86 9.70 -14.58
C ALA A 325 -6.49 9.46 -13.21
N MET A 326 -6.96 10.50 -12.55
CA MET A 326 -7.65 10.42 -11.25
C MET A 326 -8.98 9.64 -11.35
N LEU A 327 -9.72 9.79 -12.46
CA LEU A 327 -10.94 9.01 -12.69
C LEU A 327 -10.62 7.53 -12.91
N ALA A 328 -9.55 7.23 -13.62
CA ALA A 328 -9.08 5.84 -13.80
C ALA A 328 -8.75 5.18 -12.46
N ASP A 329 -8.08 5.91 -11.59
CA ASP A 329 -7.70 5.50 -10.23
C ASP A 329 -8.95 5.22 -9.36
N ALA A 330 -9.89 6.16 -9.31
CA ALA A 330 -11.13 6.02 -8.55
C ALA A 330 -11.99 4.84 -9.03
N VAL A 331 -12.11 4.62 -10.35
CA VAL A 331 -12.83 3.47 -10.91
C VAL A 331 -12.06 2.17 -10.63
N ALA A 332 -10.73 2.20 -10.67
CA ALA A 332 -9.90 1.05 -10.34
C ALA A 332 -10.05 0.65 -8.86
N THR A 333 -10.19 1.61 -7.95
CA THR A 333 -10.48 1.36 -6.52
C THR A 333 -11.83 0.67 -6.34
N CYS A 334 -12.89 1.14 -7.02
CA CYS A 334 -14.17 0.43 -7.02
C CYS A 334 -14.05 -1.01 -7.55
N ALA A 335 -13.30 -1.21 -8.63
CA ALA A 335 -13.06 -2.54 -9.19
C ALA A 335 -12.23 -3.42 -8.25
N GLY A 336 -11.23 -2.86 -7.56
CA GLY A 336 -10.43 -3.52 -6.55
C GLY A 336 -11.27 -4.06 -5.40
N SER A 337 -12.14 -3.23 -4.85
CA SER A 337 -13.12 -3.63 -3.83
C SER A 337 -14.03 -4.77 -4.31
N ALA A 338 -14.55 -4.72 -5.54
CA ALA A 338 -15.36 -5.78 -6.13
C ALA A 338 -14.57 -7.08 -6.35
N CYS A 339 -13.28 -6.99 -6.64
CA CYS A 339 -12.37 -8.13 -6.74
C CYS A 339 -11.94 -8.69 -5.37
N GLY A 340 -12.14 -7.95 -4.29
CA GLY A 340 -11.76 -8.38 -2.95
C GLY A 340 -10.36 -7.94 -2.53
N THR A 341 -9.84 -6.83 -3.06
CA THR A 341 -8.61 -6.22 -2.58
C THR A 341 -8.88 -4.79 -2.09
N SER A 342 -7.89 -4.17 -1.48
CA SER A 342 -7.94 -2.78 -1.03
C SER A 342 -7.94 -1.79 -2.20
N THR A 343 -7.83 -0.49 -1.91
CA THR A 343 -7.76 0.59 -2.91
C THR A 343 -6.67 0.35 -3.94
N VAL A 344 -6.98 0.65 -5.20
CA VAL A 344 -6.05 0.50 -6.33
C VAL A 344 -5.52 1.88 -6.70
N THR A 345 -4.25 2.11 -6.48
CA THR A 345 -3.58 3.40 -6.68
C THR A 345 -2.48 3.33 -7.74
N THR A 346 -2.04 4.49 -8.21
CA THR A 346 -0.91 4.60 -9.13
C THR A 346 0.41 4.41 -8.38
N PHE A 347 1.29 3.55 -8.88
CA PHE A 347 2.57 3.18 -8.24
C PHE A 347 3.73 4.07 -8.70
N VAL A 348 4.54 4.53 -7.74
CA VAL A 348 5.74 5.35 -7.99
C VAL A 348 6.82 4.59 -8.76
N GLU A 349 6.86 3.27 -8.65
CA GLU A 349 7.74 2.37 -9.40
C GLU A 349 7.51 2.47 -10.91
N SER A 350 6.36 2.99 -11.35
CA SER A 350 6.11 3.32 -12.76
C SER A 350 7.15 4.28 -13.32
N SER A 351 7.78 5.11 -12.46
CA SER A 351 8.87 6.01 -12.85
C SER A 351 10.06 5.26 -13.49
N ALA A 352 10.28 4.00 -13.12
CA ALA A 352 11.32 3.16 -13.72
C ALA A 352 11.05 2.90 -15.22
N GLY A 353 9.81 2.58 -15.59
CA GLY A 353 9.43 2.43 -16.99
C GLY A 353 9.41 3.78 -17.73
N VAL A 354 8.99 4.84 -17.06
CA VAL A 354 9.04 6.21 -17.62
C VAL A 354 10.48 6.62 -17.91
N ALA A 355 11.43 6.33 -17.03
CA ALA A 355 12.86 6.58 -17.21
C ALA A 355 13.45 5.74 -18.38
N GLU A 356 12.92 4.53 -18.62
CA GLU A 356 13.30 3.68 -19.77
C GLU A 356 12.83 4.24 -21.13
N GLY A 357 12.03 5.26 -21.11
CA GLY A 357 11.49 5.92 -22.31
C GLY A 357 10.01 5.67 -22.58
N GLY A 358 9.27 5.11 -21.64
CA GLY A 358 7.80 5.04 -21.70
C GLY A 358 7.20 6.43 -21.72
N ARG A 359 6.28 6.66 -22.66
CA ARG A 359 5.67 7.98 -22.88
C ARG A 359 4.16 7.93 -23.06
N THR A 360 3.62 6.73 -23.24
CA THR A 360 2.21 6.53 -23.61
C THR A 360 1.57 5.38 -22.84
N GLY A 361 0.25 5.29 -22.89
CA GLY A 361 -0.50 4.21 -22.31
C GLY A 361 -0.21 2.81 -22.91
N LEU A 362 0.58 2.72 -23.99
CA LEU A 362 1.00 1.43 -24.52
C LEU A 362 1.94 0.69 -23.55
N ALA A 363 2.80 1.42 -22.83
CA ALA A 363 3.60 0.83 -21.75
C ALA A 363 2.71 0.25 -20.64
N SER A 364 1.64 0.97 -20.26
CA SER A 364 0.65 0.46 -19.31
C SER A 364 -0.04 -0.81 -19.82
N MET A 365 -0.39 -0.88 -21.12
CA MET A 365 -0.97 -2.11 -21.71
C MET A 365 0.01 -3.30 -21.61
N ALA A 366 1.30 -3.07 -21.84
CA ALA A 366 2.32 -4.11 -21.71
C ALA A 366 2.45 -4.58 -20.24
N THR A 367 2.45 -3.64 -19.29
CA THR A 367 2.47 -3.96 -17.85
C THR A 367 1.22 -4.76 -17.45
N ALA A 368 0.04 -4.34 -17.89
CA ALA A 368 -1.22 -5.04 -17.62
C ALA A 368 -1.21 -6.48 -18.17
N ALA A 369 -0.70 -6.68 -19.39
CA ALA A 369 -0.56 -8.01 -19.96
C ALA A 369 0.38 -8.91 -19.13
N LEU A 370 1.46 -8.35 -18.57
CA LEU A 370 2.36 -9.09 -17.71
C LEU A 370 1.73 -9.41 -16.34
N PHE A 371 0.94 -8.52 -15.76
CA PHE A 371 0.14 -8.83 -14.56
C PHE A 371 -0.89 -9.93 -14.83
N PHE A 372 -1.53 -9.91 -16.00
CA PHE A 372 -2.43 -10.98 -16.40
C PHE A 372 -1.72 -12.34 -16.50
N ILE A 373 -0.52 -12.39 -17.07
CA ILE A 373 0.29 -13.61 -17.11
C ILE A 373 0.72 -14.03 -15.70
N ALA A 374 1.15 -13.08 -14.86
CA ALA A 374 1.60 -13.35 -13.50
C ALA A 374 0.50 -13.96 -12.63
N MET A 375 -0.77 -13.72 -12.93
CA MET A 375 -1.91 -14.34 -12.25
C MET A 375 -1.84 -15.87 -12.23
N PHE A 376 -1.33 -16.49 -13.28
CA PHE A 376 -1.16 -17.94 -13.38
C PHE A 376 0.05 -18.46 -12.59
N LEU A 377 0.88 -17.59 -12.02
CA LEU A 377 2.01 -17.95 -11.16
C LEU A 377 1.64 -18.03 -9.67
N ALA A 378 0.36 -17.92 -9.31
CA ALA A 378 -0.11 -17.99 -7.94
C ALA A 378 0.43 -19.20 -7.14
N PRO A 379 0.47 -20.44 -7.68
CA PRO A 379 1.03 -21.59 -6.95
C PRO A 379 2.53 -21.45 -6.64
N VAL A 380 3.27 -20.78 -7.51
CA VAL A 380 4.70 -20.52 -7.30
C VAL A 380 4.89 -19.40 -6.28
N ALA A 381 4.04 -18.40 -6.33
CA ALA A 381 4.08 -17.27 -5.40
C ALA A 381 3.79 -17.68 -3.94
N GLN A 382 2.99 -18.71 -3.70
CA GLN A 382 2.75 -19.27 -2.37
C GLN A 382 4.01 -19.86 -1.70
N LEU A 383 5.04 -20.18 -2.48
CA LEU A 383 6.32 -20.64 -1.94
C LEU A 383 7.17 -19.50 -1.37
N ILE A 384 6.79 -18.24 -1.58
CA ILE A 384 7.55 -17.10 -1.08
C ILE A 384 7.24 -16.89 0.39
N PRO A 385 8.25 -17.04 1.28
CA PRO A 385 8.03 -16.94 2.71
C PRO A 385 7.78 -15.49 3.15
N THR A 386 7.02 -15.28 4.22
CA THR A 386 6.72 -13.97 4.82
C THR A 386 7.98 -13.16 5.09
N TYR A 387 9.07 -13.80 5.51
CA TYR A 387 10.37 -13.16 5.75
C TYR A 387 10.97 -12.48 4.50
N ALA A 388 10.78 -13.06 3.31
CA ALA A 388 11.23 -12.45 2.07
C ALA A 388 10.35 -11.24 1.69
N CYS A 389 9.04 -11.33 1.90
CA CYS A 389 8.10 -10.21 1.70
C CYS A 389 8.35 -9.08 2.71
N ALA A 390 8.72 -9.40 3.94
CA ALA A 390 9.07 -8.44 4.99
C ALA A 390 10.21 -7.51 4.57
N ALA A 391 11.23 -8.04 3.87
CA ALA A 391 12.32 -7.23 3.32
C ALA A 391 11.82 -6.17 2.33
N ALA A 392 10.84 -6.50 1.50
CA ALA A 392 10.24 -5.54 0.58
C ALA A 392 9.44 -4.47 1.34
N LEU A 393 8.64 -4.84 2.36
CA LEU A 393 7.90 -3.90 3.20
C LEU A 393 8.86 -2.89 3.85
N ILE A 394 9.95 -3.37 4.46
CA ILE A 394 10.96 -2.50 5.07
C ILE A 394 11.53 -1.53 4.03
N TYR A 395 11.91 -2.04 2.85
CA TYR A 395 12.54 -1.21 1.82
C TYR A 395 11.58 -0.18 1.21
N VAL A 396 10.32 -0.56 0.94
CA VAL A 396 9.29 0.39 0.48
C VAL A 396 9.05 1.48 1.52
N GLY A 397 8.99 1.09 2.80
CA GLY A 397 8.91 2.05 3.89
C GLY A 397 10.09 3.04 3.89
N VAL A 398 11.32 2.56 3.64
CA VAL A 398 12.52 3.43 3.52
C VAL A 398 12.36 4.42 2.36
N LEU A 399 11.85 3.99 1.20
CA LEU A 399 11.62 4.89 0.05
C LEU A 399 10.60 6.00 0.40
N MET A 400 9.49 5.64 1.03
CA MET A 400 8.44 6.60 1.42
C MET A 400 8.93 7.56 2.51
N MET A 401 9.80 7.10 3.43
CA MET A 401 10.45 7.96 4.43
C MET A 401 11.31 9.08 3.83
N GLY A 402 11.70 8.98 2.57
CA GLY A 402 12.39 10.06 1.85
C GLY A 402 11.62 11.38 1.89
N ASN A 403 10.28 11.34 1.99
CA ASN A 403 9.40 12.51 2.07
C ASN A 403 9.54 13.30 3.39
N VAL A 404 10.17 12.74 4.44
CA VAL A 404 10.50 13.47 5.68
C VAL A 404 11.30 14.74 5.40
N ARG A 405 12.13 14.75 4.35
CA ARG A 405 12.92 15.91 3.94
C ARG A 405 12.08 17.11 3.48
N SER A 406 10.83 16.87 3.11
CA SER A 406 9.90 17.91 2.67
C SER A 406 9.14 18.58 3.83
N ILE A 407 9.30 18.06 5.05
CA ILE A 407 8.79 18.69 6.28
C ILE A 407 9.76 19.80 6.66
N ASP A 408 9.21 20.98 6.96
CA ASP A 408 10.00 22.09 7.46
C ASP A 408 10.32 21.89 8.95
N TRP A 409 11.52 21.38 9.21
CA TRP A 409 12.01 21.11 10.56
C TRP A 409 12.59 22.35 11.26
N ASP A 410 12.86 23.42 10.51
CA ASP A 410 13.38 24.68 11.03
C ASP A 410 12.25 25.55 11.64
N ASP A 411 11.01 25.38 11.16
CA ASP A 411 9.82 25.94 11.84
C ASP A 411 9.33 24.97 12.92
N PRO A 412 9.46 25.30 14.23
CA PRO A 412 8.99 24.47 15.32
C PRO A 412 7.51 24.09 15.24
N ALA A 413 6.69 24.97 14.64
CA ALA A 413 5.26 24.75 14.46
C ALA A 413 5.00 23.63 13.45
N ALA A 414 5.66 23.69 12.29
CA ALA A 414 5.58 22.67 11.25
C ALA A 414 6.21 21.35 11.70
N ALA A 415 7.33 21.43 12.46
CA ALA A 415 8.02 20.27 12.98
C ALA A 415 7.15 19.44 13.96
N VAL A 416 6.42 20.09 14.86
CA VAL A 416 5.48 19.40 15.79
C VAL A 416 4.37 18.70 15.01
N VAL A 417 3.75 19.36 14.05
CA VAL A 417 2.69 18.79 13.20
C VAL A 417 3.22 17.60 12.41
N GLY A 418 4.37 17.76 11.76
CA GLY A 418 5.01 16.69 10.98
C GLY A 418 5.41 15.51 11.84
N PHE A 419 6.03 15.75 12.99
CA PHE A 419 6.45 14.69 13.93
C PHE A 419 5.26 13.88 14.43
N LEU A 420 4.20 14.54 14.92
CA LEU A 420 3.01 13.84 15.43
C LEU A 420 2.33 13.02 14.33
N THR A 421 2.22 13.57 13.12
CA THR A 421 1.66 12.82 11.97
C THR A 421 2.46 11.56 11.70
N VAL A 422 3.79 11.65 11.64
CA VAL A 422 4.68 10.54 11.31
C VAL A 422 4.76 9.49 12.42
N ALA A 423 4.95 9.94 13.67
CA ALA A 423 5.25 9.05 14.79
C ALA A 423 4.01 8.28 15.29
N ILE A 424 2.85 8.92 15.30
CA ILE A 424 1.62 8.29 15.82
C ILE A 424 1.19 7.08 14.99
N MET A 425 1.36 7.10 13.66
CA MET A 425 0.95 6.00 12.78
C MET A 425 1.53 4.64 13.20
N PRO A 426 2.85 4.43 13.28
CA PRO A 426 3.41 3.16 13.72
C PRO A 426 3.19 2.86 15.21
N LEU A 427 3.22 3.88 16.08
CA LEU A 427 3.07 3.68 17.52
C LEU A 427 1.66 3.26 17.94
N THR A 428 0.65 3.63 17.17
CA THR A 428 -0.75 3.26 17.43
C THR A 428 -1.28 2.19 16.47
N TYR A 429 -0.45 1.73 15.55
CA TYR A 429 -0.86 0.80 14.48
C TYR A 429 -2.03 1.33 13.64
N ASN A 430 -2.14 2.66 13.49
CA ASN A 430 -3.29 3.30 12.88
C ASN A 430 -2.92 4.57 12.11
N ILE A 431 -3.11 4.53 10.79
CA ILE A 431 -2.83 5.67 9.90
C ILE A 431 -3.78 6.84 10.17
N SER A 432 -5.08 6.55 10.43
CA SER A 432 -6.07 7.61 10.72
C SER A 432 -5.69 8.44 11.94
N TYR A 433 -5.12 7.80 12.97
CA TYR A 433 -4.72 8.51 14.19
C TYR A 433 -3.56 9.46 13.93
N GLY A 434 -2.58 9.05 13.11
CA GLY A 434 -1.51 9.95 12.71
C GLY A 434 -2.03 11.18 11.95
N ILE A 435 -2.96 10.98 11.02
CA ILE A 435 -3.60 12.07 10.28
C ILE A 435 -4.40 12.98 11.23
N ALA A 436 -5.16 12.37 12.15
CA ALA A 436 -5.96 13.09 13.14
C ALA A 436 -5.09 13.96 14.06
N PHE A 437 -4.02 13.37 14.62
CA PHE A 437 -3.07 14.11 15.45
C PHE A 437 -2.36 15.23 14.67
N GLY A 438 -2.02 15.01 13.42
CA GLY A 438 -1.46 16.03 12.54
C GLY A 438 -2.40 17.21 12.35
N LEU A 439 -3.66 16.95 11.99
CA LEU A 439 -4.67 18.01 11.76
C LEU A 439 -5.02 18.75 13.05
N ILE A 440 -5.23 18.03 14.14
CA ILE A 440 -5.55 18.62 15.44
C ILE A 440 -4.39 19.47 15.94
N SER A 441 -3.14 18.95 15.88
CA SER A 441 -1.95 19.72 16.28
C SER A 441 -1.75 20.97 15.43
N TYR A 442 -2.00 20.90 14.12
CA TYR A 442 -1.97 22.07 13.25
C TYR A 442 -2.96 23.16 13.70
N ILE A 443 -4.21 22.76 13.99
CA ILE A 443 -5.23 23.68 14.49
C ILE A 443 -4.78 24.35 15.80
N PHE A 444 -4.30 23.55 16.77
CA PHE A 444 -3.83 24.09 18.05
C PHE A 444 -2.62 24.99 17.91
N VAL A 445 -1.64 24.61 17.09
CA VAL A 445 -0.45 25.46 16.83
C VAL A 445 -0.87 26.81 16.24
N LYS A 446 -1.79 26.83 15.26
CA LYS A 446 -2.32 28.07 14.69
C LYS A 446 -3.12 28.88 15.69
N LEU A 447 -3.86 28.23 16.62
CA LEU A 447 -4.57 28.88 17.71
C LEU A 447 -3.60 29.59 18.64
N PHE A 448 -2.58 28.88 19.14
CA PHE A 448 -1.60 29.43 20.10
C PHE A 448 -0.68 30.47 19.48
N THR A 449 -0.43 30.42 18.17
CA THR A 449 0.35 31.45 17.45
C THR A 449 -0.47 32.63 16.98
N GLY A 450 -1.78 32.70 17.30
CA GLY A 450 -2.67 33.79 16.90
C GLY A 450 -3.02 33.81 15.40
N LYS A 451 -2.72 32.75 14.66
CA LYS A 451 -2.91 32.63 13.21
C LYS A 451 -4.16 31.84 12.82
N VAL A 452 -5.20 31.87 13.66
CA VAL A 452 -6.45 31.10 13.47
C VAL A 452 -7.12 31.37 12.11
N LYS A 453 -6.99 32.61 11.60
CA LYS A 453 -7.56 33.01 10.29
C LYS A 453 -6.93 32.29 9.10
N GLU A 454 -5.75 31.70 9.25
CA GLU A 454 -5.08 30.91 8.22
C GLU A 454 -5.62 29.50 8.12
N VAL A 455 -6.37 29.02 9.12
CA VAL A 455 -6.96 27.68 9.12
C VAL A 455 -8.22 27.67 8.25
N ASN A 456 -8.20 26.82 7.22
CA ASN A 456 -9.34 26.65 6.33
C ASN A 456 -10.54 26.07 7.09
N VAL A 457 -11.77 26.48 6.72
CA VAL A 457 -13.00 25.94 7.31
C VAL A 457 -13.07 24.41 7.16
N GLY A 458 -12.65 23.86 6.02
CA GLY A 458 -12.56 22.41 5.80
C GLY A 458 -11.64 21.72 6.80
N THR A 459 -10.48 22.33 7.14
CA THR A 459 -9.56 21.81 8.16
C THR A 459 -10.23 21.73 9.54
N TRP A 460 -11.02 22.75 9.91
CA TRP A 460 -11.80 22.75 11.15
C TRP A 460 -12.84 21.61 11.17
N VAL A 461 -13.60 21.45 10.08
CA VAL A 461 -14.62 20.39 9.99
C VAL A 461 -13.98 19.01 10.13
N ILE A 462 -12.91 18.75 9.39
CA ILE A 462 -12.20 17.47 9.43
C ILE A 462 -11.55 17.24 10.80
N GLY A 463 -10.91 18.26 11.37
CA GLY A 463 -10.28 18.18 12.70
C GLY A 463 -11.30 17.90 13.82
N VAL A 464 -12.48 18.52 13.79
CA VAL A 464 -13.55 18.23 14.74
C VAL A 464 -14.10 16.81 14.55
N LEU A 465 -14.24 16.35 13.30
CA LEU A 465 -14.70 15.00 13.02
C LEU A 465 -13.74 13.94 13.60
N PHE A 466 -12.43 14.12 13.41
CA PHE A 466 -11.42 13.25 14.01
C PHE A 466 -11.34 13.36 15.54
N ALA A 467 -11.54 14.57 16.11
CA ALA A 467 -11.63 14.72 17.55
C ALA A 467 -12.82 13.95 18.11
N LEU A 468 -14.01 14.05 17.49
CA LEU A 468 -15.19 13.27 17.88
C LEU A 468 -14.94 11.75 17.79
N MET A 469 -14.19 11.29 16.78
CA MET A 469 -13.80 9.88 16.68
C MET A 469 -13.12 9.40 17.97
N PHE A 470 -12.15 10.16 18.51
CA PHE A 470 -11.44 9.74 19.72
C PHE A 470 -12.36 9.63 20.96
N PHE A 471 -13.42 10.42 21.04
CA PHE A 471 -14.35 10.37 22.18
C PHE A 471 -15.49 9.37 22.01
N LEU A 472 -15.76 8.90 20.78
CA LEU A 472 -16.90 8.02 20.51
C LEU A 472 -16.49 6.59 20.17
N THR A 473 -15.24 6.36 19.77
CA THR A 473 -14.76 5.04 19.32
C THR A 473 -13.64 4.46 20.19
N HIS A 474 -13.20 5.19 21.21
CA HIS A 474 -12.17 4.77 22.18
C HIS A 474 -12.70 4.77 23.58
#